data_84e058655b1eb7cccb65fb67a8c21cd0
#
_entry.id   84e058655b1eb7cccb65fb67a8c21cd0
#
_cell.length_a   1.000
_cell.length_b   1.000
_cell.length_c   1.000
_cell.angle_alpha   90.00
_cell.angle_beta   90.00
_cell.angle_gamma   90.00
#
_symmetry.space_group_name_H-M   'P 1'
#
loop_
_entity.id
_entity.type
_entity.pdbx_description
1 polymer ?
#
loop_
_entity_poly.entity_id
_entity_poly.type
_entity_poly.pdbx_seq_one_letter_code
_entity_poly.pdbx_strand_id
1 'polypeptide(L)'
;MSQYQALILGASGAIGNAFVSHFQQDPGCALVVGLSRQSDLHFELENEASMAQCAAQLQSPTGPYGVCHFKWIIDATGALTIDALGPEKRIEALNAQQLLRQFEVNAVGPALLMKHFFPLLPAQEPSCYATLSARVGSIEDNHKGGWYGYRAAKAARNMLLQTAAIEVSRKKPLCVFAALQPGTVQSKLSSNFVAAPDAMAPEESVSKLMAVLSGLKPNGRAQFVDHAGQVIPW
;
A
#
# COMPACT_ATOMS: atom_id res chain seq x y z
N MET A 1 -8.48 -26.54 -1.72
CA MET A 1 -8.30 -25.17 -2.24
C MET A 1 -6.84 -25.04 -2.66
N SER A 2 -6.55 -24.44 -3.82
CA SER A 2 -5.15 -24.18 -4.20
C SER A 2 -4.52 -23.21 -3.21
N GLN A 3 -3.35 -23.55 -2.70
CA GLN A 3 -2.57 -22.65 -1.83
C GLN A 3 -2.12 -21.43 -2.60
N TYR A 4 -2.04 -20.28 -1.94
CA TYR A 4 -1.60 -19.03 -2.53
C TYR A 4 -0.45 -18.39 -1.74
N GLN A 5 0.16 -17.34 -2.31
CA GLN A 5 1.23 -16.58 -1.69
C GLN A 5 0.82 -15.11 -1.50
N ALA A 6 1.34 -14.47 -0.46
CA ALA A 6 1.12 -13.06 -0.15
C ALA A 6 2.44 -12.31 0.05
N LEU A 7 2.53 -11.09 -0.48
CA LEU A 7 3.66 -10.18 -0.33
C LEU A 7 3.20 -8.89 0.36
N ILE A 8 3.87 -8.52 1.44
CA ILE A 8 3.58 -7.30 2.19
C ILE A 8 4.79 -6.37 2.13
N LEU A 9 4.63 -5.24 1.47
CA LEU A 9 5.63 -4.18 1.37
C LEU A 9 5.39 -3.18 2.51
N GLY A 10 6.40 -2.92 3.32
CA GLY A 10 6.26 -2.13 4.56
C GLY A 10 5.81 -2.95 5.76
N ALA A 11 6.23 -4.22 5.83
CA ALA A 11 5.82 -5.20 6.84
C ALA A 11 6.14 -4.83 8.30
N SER A 12 7.09 -3.92 8.55
CA SER A 12 7.44 -3.46 9.91
C SER A 12 6.51 -2.36 10.45
N GLY A 13 5.64 -1.77 9.61
CA GLY A 13 4.61 -0.83 10.04
C GLY A 13 3.45 -1.53 10.77
N ALA A 14 2.66 -0.81 11.58
CA ALA A 14 1.57 -1.39 12.35
C ALA A 14 0.57 -2.16 11.46
N ILE A 15 0.09 -1.54 10.38
CA ILE A 15 -0.86 -2.18 9.46
C ILE A 15 -0.17 -3.25 8.62
N GLY A 16 1.08 -3.02 8.17
CA GLY A 16 1.86 -4.02 7.43
C GLY A 16 2.08 -5.30 8.23
N ASN A 17 2.46 -5.18 9.51
CA ASN A 17 2.62 -6.31 10.41
C ASN A 17 1.29 -7.05 10.66
N ALA A 18 0.20 -6.32 10.81
CA ALA A 18 -1.12 -6.93 10.95
C ALA A 18 -1.55 -7.71 9.68
N PHE A 19 -1.20 -7.25 8.47
CA PHE A 19 -1.39 -8.03 7.24
C PHE A 19 -0.54 -9.30 7.23
N VAL A 20 0.74 -9.22 7.64
CA VAL A 20 1.61 -10.41 7.76
C VAL A 20 0.95 -11.43 8.70
N SER A 21 0.53 -11.01 9.89
CA SER A 21 -0.14 -11.88 10.87
C SER A 21 -1.44 -12.47 10.33
N HIS A 22 -2.24 -11.68 9.62
CA HIS A 22 -3.49 -12.13 9.00
C HIS A 22 -3.24 -13.28 8.00
N PHE A 23 -2.28 -13.11 7.08
CA PHE A 23 -1.98 -14.14 6.08
C PHE A 23 -1.27 -15.37 6.68
N GLN A 24 -0.48 -15.20 7.73
CA GLN A 24 0.14 -16.33 8.46
C GLN A 24 -0.90 -17.22 9.15
N GLN A 25 -2.02 -16.66 9.56
CA GLN A 25 -3.13 -17.37 10.19
C GLN A 25 -4.11 -18.00 9.17
N ASP A 26 -4.03 -17.63 7.90
CA ASP A 26 -4.87 -18.22 6.85
C ASP A 26 -4.27 -19.55 6.37
N PRO A 27 -4.95 -20.70 6.61
CA PRO A 27 -4.45 -22.00 6.17
C PRO A 27 -4.36 -22.14 4.65
N GLY A 28 -5.01 -21.27 3.90
CA GLY A 28 -4.91 -21.20 2.43
C GLY A 28 -3.64 -20.49 1.94
N CYS A 29 -2.95 -19.75 2.80
CA CYS A 29 -1.72 -19.04 2.46
C CYS A 29 -0.48 -19.91 2.72
N ALA A 30 0.17 -20.36 1.63
CA ALA A 30 1.36 -21.22 1.74
C ALA A 30 2.64 -20.45 2.08
N LEU A 31 2.71 -19.17 1.71
CA LEU A 31 3.88 -18.33 1.91
C LEU A 31 3.45 -16.88 2.12
N VAL A 32 3.97 -16.28 3.18
CA VAL A 32 3.89 -14.83 3.43
C VAL A 32 5.30 -14.26 3.40
N VAL A 33 5.55 -13.32 2.50
CA VAL A 33 6.81 -12.57 2.44
C VAL A 33 6.55 -11.14 2.92
N GLY A 34 7.22 -10.74 3.99
CA GLY A 34 7.18 -9.36 4.49
C GLY A 34 8.48 -8.63 4.18
N LEU A 35 8.42 -7.55 3.40
CA LEU A 35 9.57 -6.73 3.07
C LEU A 35 9.59 -5.42 3.87
N SER A 36 10.74 -5.14 4.47
CA SER A 36 11.01 -3.92 5.22
C SER A 36 12.52 -3.69 5.31
N ARG A 37 12.94 -2.58 5.91
CA ARG A 37 14.36 -2.33 6.23
C ARG A 37 14.96 -3.33 7.22
N GLN A 38 14.13 -4.15 7.87
CA GLN A 38 14.52 -5.13 8.90
C GLN A 38 14.36 -6.57 8.43
N SER A 39 13.86 -6.80 7.20
CA SER A 39 13.70 -8.15 6.65
C SER A 39 15.02 -8.68 6.07
N ASP A 40 15.15 -10.00 5.96
CA ASP A 40 16.32 -10.67 5.37
C ASP A 40 16.60 -10.20 3.94
N LEU A 41 15.54 -10.03 3.14
CA LEU A 41 15.60 -9.25 1.89
C LEU A 41 15.46 -7.78 2.24
N HIS A 42 16.60 -7.10 2.39
CA HIS A 42 16.64 -5.70 2.75
C HIS A 42 15.91 -4.84 1.72
N PHE A 43 14.94 -4.07 2.18
CA PHE A 43 14.07 -3.27 1.33
C PHE A 43 13.97 -1.84 1.87
N GLU A 44 14.30 -0.87 1.03
CA GLU A 44 14.18 0.56 1.30
C GLU A 44 13.29 1.25 0.27
N LEU A 45 12.27 1.98 0.75
CA LEU A 45 11.29 2.65 -0.11
C LEU A 45 11.89 3.78 -0.97
N GLU A 46 12.98 4.38 -0.49
CA GLU A 46 13.67 5.49 -1.15
C GLU A 46 14.89 5.02 -1.97
N ASN A 47 15.06 3.70 -2.12
CA ASN A 47 16.16 3.09 -2.86
C ASN A 47 15.63 2.11 -3.90
N GLU A 48 15.50 2.57 -5.15
CA GLU A 48 14.97 1.75 -6.24
C GLU A 48 15.82 0.49 -6.50
N ALA A 49 17.14 0.57 -6.31
CA ALA A 49 18.02 -0.59 -6.51
C ALA A 49 17.69 -1.71 -5.51
N SER A 50 17.36 -1.38 -4.26
CA SER A 50 16.92 -2.37 -3.27
C SER A 50 15.59 -3.03 -3.66
N MET A 51 14.65 -2.27 -4.22
CA MET A 51 13.37 -2.80 -4.73
C MET A 51 13.60 -3.78 -5.88
N ALA A 52 14.43 -3.40 -6.86
CA ALA A 52 14.78 -4.24 -8.00
C ALA A 52 15.46 -5.54 -7.57
N GLN A 53 16.37 -5.46 -6.60
CA GLN A 53 17.06 -6.62 -6.05
C GLN A 53 16.10 -7.58 -5.35
N CYS A 54 15.21 -7.05 -4.48
CA CYS A 54 14.19 -7.86 -3.83
C CYS A 54 13.28 -8.56 -4.86
N ALA A 55 12.78 -7.84 -5.84
CA ALA A 55 11.92 -8.40 -6.88
C ALA A 55 12.63 -9.49 -7.68
N ALA A 56 13.91 -9.28 -8.03
CA ALA A 56 14.73 -10.27 -8.74
C ALA A 56 14.94 -11.54 -7.90
N GLN A 57 15.18 -11.41 -6.62
CA GLN A 57 15.35 -12.58 -5.72
C GLN A 57 14.04 -13.37 -5.54
N LEU A 58 12.90 -12.70 -5.54
CA LEU A 58 11.58 -13.34 -5.47
C LEU A 58 11.18 -14.02 -6.80
N GLN A 59 11.88 -13.74 -7.89
CA GLN A 59 11.71 -14.41 -9.20
C GLN A 59 12.79 -15.46 -9.47
N SER A 60 13.79 -15.56 -8.61
CA SER A 60 14.92 -16.48 -8.83
C SER A 60 14.61 -17.89 -8.36
N PRO A 61 14.81 -18.92 -9.19
CA PRO A 61 14.71 -20.31 -8.75
C PRO A 61 15.67 -20.68 -7.60
N THR A 62 16.79 -19.97 -7.50
CA THR A 62 17.80 -20.13 -6.45
C THR A 62 17.67 -19.10 -5.32
N GLY A 63 16.63 -18.25 -5.37
CA GLY A 63 16.32 -17.30 -4.32
C GLY A 63 15.80 -17.99 -3.05
N PRO A 64 15.68 -17.25 -1.93
CA PRO A 64 15.34 -17.83 -0.64
C PRO A 64 13.93 -18.45 -0.59
N TYR A 65 13.07 -18.07 -1.53
CA TYR A 65 11.67 -18.53 -1.61
C TYR A 65 11.35 -19.27 -2.92
N GLY A 66 12.35 -19.45 -3.83
CA GLY A 66 12.12 -19.91 -5.19
C GLY A 66 11.37 -18.88 -6.04
N VAL A 67 10.77 -19.33 -7.14
CA VAL A 67 9.96 -18.46 -8.00
C VAL A 67 8.61 -18.21 -7.36
N CYS A 68 8.32 -16.95 -7.02
CA CYS A 68 7.07 -16.55 -6.38
C CYS A 68 6.07 -15.96 -7.39
N HIS A 69 4.78 -16.32 -7.18
CA HIS A 69 3.64 -15.69 -7.83
C HIS A 69 2.62 -15.33 -6.74
N PHE A 70 2.49 -14.04 -6.45
CA PHE A 70 1.68 -13.59 -5.34
C PHE A 70 0.24 -13.32 -5.76
N LYS A 71 -0.71 -14.02 -5.13
CA LYS A 71 -2.14 -13.68 -5.25
C LYS A 71 -2.44 -12.31 -4.62
N TRP A 72 -1.75 -11.98 -3.53
CA TRP A 72 -1.91 -10.73 -2.81
C TRP A 72 -0.58 -9.99 -2.75
N ILE A 73 -0.55 -8.75 -3.22
CA ILE A 73 0.54 -7.81 -2.98
C ILE A 73 -0.07 -6.60 -2.28
N ILE A 74 0.34 -6.37 -1.03
CA ILE A 74 -0.15 -5.26 -0.21
C ILE A 74 0.99 -4.26 -0.01
N ASP A 75 0.83 -3.06 -0.52
CA ASP A 75 1.73 -1.94 -0.27
C ASP A 75 1.22 -1.14 0.95
N ALA A 76 1.80 -1.43 2.10
CA ALA A 76 1.53 -0.76 3.37
C ALA A 76 2.57 0.34 3.69
N THR A 77 3.26 0.86 2.66
CA THR A 77 4.27 1.91 2.83
C THR A 77 3.67 3.31 2.91
N GLY A 78 4.45 4.24 3.43
CA GLY A 78 4.14 5.66 3.53
C GLY A 78 4.32 6.22 4.93
N ALA A 79 4.43 7.55 5.02
CA ALA A 79 4.60 8.27 6.26
C ALA A 79 3.87 9.62 6.22
N LEU A 80 3.35 10.06 7.38
CA LEU A 80 2.72 11.36 7.54
C LEU A 80 3.76 12.40 8.03
N THR A 81 4.56 12.00 9.01
CA THR A 81 5.69 12.78 9.51
C THR A 81 6.97 12.22 8.90
N ILE A 82 7.74 13.06 8.22
CA ILE A 82 8.99 12.72 7.55
C ILE A 82 10.07 13.68 8.04
N ASP A 83 11.25 13.16 8.39
CA ASP A 83 12.38 13.94 8.88
C ASP A 83 11.99 14.85 10.07
N ALA A 84 11.18 14.33 11.00
CA ALA A 84 10.59 15.02 12.15
C ALA A 84 9.63 16.18 11.80
N LEU A 85 9.31 16.41 10.52
CA LEU A 85 8.36 17.42 10.08
C LEU A 85 6.99 16.80 9.88
N GLY A 86 6.00 17.30 10.62
CA GLY A 86 4.59 16.94 10.45
C GLY A 86 3.97 17.66 9.23
N PRO A 87 2.74 17.28 8.84
CA PRO A 87 2.08 17.87 7.68
C PRO A 87 1.71 19.34 7.92
N GLU A 88 1.77 20.14 6.87
CA GLU A 88 1.51 21.58 6.89
C GLU A 88 0.04 21.88 7.20
N LYS A 89 -0.23 22.77 8.14
CA LYS A 89 -1.60 23.12 8.56
C LYS A 89 -2.16 24.33 7.80
N ARG A 90 -1.32 25.16 7.19
CA ARG A 90 -1.71 26.38 6.48
C ARG A 90 -0.72 26.70 5.35
N ILE A 91 -1.15 27.50 4.39
CA ILE A 91 -0.42 27.75 3.15
C ILE A 91 0.95 28.41 3.38
N GLU A 92 1.05 29.26 4.38
CA GLU A 92 2.30 29.98 4.71
C GLU A 92 3.38 29.03 5.26
N ALA A 93 3.00 27.82 5.69
CA ALA A 93 3.92 26.80 6.16
C ALA A 93 4.50 25.94 5.04
N LEU A 94 4.09 26.18 3.78
CA LEU A 94 4.61 25.41 2.65
C LEU A 94 6.12 25.59 2.50
N ASN A 95 6.79 24.47 2.33
CA ASN A 95 8.23 24.40 2.12
C ASN A 95 8.52 23.41 0.99
N ALA A 96 9.31 23.84 -0.01
CA ALA A 96 9.60 23.02 -1.19
C ALA A 96 10.30 21.70 -0.84
N GLN A 97 11.25 21.72 0.09
CA GLN A 97 11.96 20.52 0.51
C GLN A 97 11.00 19.51 1.17
N GLN A 98 10.13 19.98 2.06
CA GLN A 98 9.15 19.11 2.71
C GLN A 98 8.13 18.55 1.70
N LEU A 99 7.67 19.35 0.74
CA LEU A 99 6.80 18.86 -0.35
C LEU A 99 7.49 17.76 -1.14
N LEU A 100 8.73 17.95 -1.56
CA LEU A 100 9.50 16.94 -2.30
C LEU A 100 9.65 15.64 -1.49
N ARG A 101 9.94 15.73 -0.19
CA ARG A 101 10.04 14.57 0.70
C ARG A 101 8.70 13.83 0.82
N GLN A 102 7.59 14.56 0.92
CA GLN A 102 6.25 13.94 0.94
C GLN A 102 5.96 13.18 -0.36
N PHE A 103 6.33 13.75 -1.51
CA PHE A 103 6.17 13.07 -2.80
C PHE A 103 7.09 11.86 -2.93
N GLU A 104 8.35 11.96 -2.53
CA GLU A 104 9.31 10.87 -2.58
C GLU A 104 8.81 9.64 -1.83
N VAL A 105 8.39 9.80 -0.58
CA VAL A 105 7.95 8.69 0.29
C VAL A 105 6.53 8.20 -0.04
N ASN A 106 5.60 9.11 -0.36
CA ASN A 106 4.18 8.75 -0.47
C ASN A 106 3.65 8.60 -1.91
N ALA A 107 4.44 8.97 -2.93
CA ALA A 107 4.07 8.86 -4.34
C ALA A 107 5.13 8.14 -5.18
N VAL A 108 6.37 8.65 -5.22
CA VAL A 108 7.45 8.11 -6.07
C VAL A 108 7.84 6.70 -5.63
N GLY A 109 8.15 6.49 -4.35
CA GLY A 109 8.46 5.16 -3.83
C GLY A 109 7.37 4.14 -4.16
N PRO A 110 6.10 4.38 -3.82
CA PRO A 110 4.98 3.51 -4.22
C PRO A 110 4.84 3.27 -5.74
N ALA A 111 5.15 4.25 -6.58
CA ALA A 111 5.15 4.05 -8.03
C ALA A 111 6.25 3.08 -8.48
N LEU A 112 7.44 3.20 -7.88
CA LEU A 112 8.55 2.29 -8.14
C LEU A 112 8.26 0.87 -7.61
N LEU A 113 7.51 0.74 -6.50
CA LEU A 113 7.00 -0.57 -6.06
C LEU A 113 6.12 -1.21 -7.13
N MET A 114 5.18 -0.47 -7.71
CA MET A 114 4.36 -0.99 -8.81
C MET A 114 5.21 -1.48 -9.97
N LYS A 115 6.23 -0.70 -10.39
CA LYS A 115 7.16 -1.06 -11.46
C LYS A 115 7.83 -2.41 -11.23
N HIS A 116 8.34 -2.66 -10.03
CA HIS A 116 9.15 -3.84 -9.73
C HIS A 116 8.32 -5.06 -9.29
N PHE A 117 7.17 -4.86 -8.64
CA PHE A 117 6.41 -5.96 -8.02
C PHE A 117 5.17 -6.37 -8.82
N PHE A 118 4.63 -5.56 -9.74
CA PHE A 118 3.53 -6.01 -10.62
C PHE A 118 3.88 -7.24 -11.48
N PRO A 119 5.13 -7.43 -11.96
CA PRO A 119 5.50 -8.67 -12.66
C PRO A 119 5.24 -9.94 -11.84
N LEU A 120 5.31 -9.86 -10.49
CA LEU A 120 5.11 -10.99 -9.57
C LEU A 120 3.63 -11.39 -9.39
N LEU A 121 2.67 -10.59 -9.88
CA LEU A 121 1.27 -10.98 -9.93
C LEU A 121 1.06 -12.02 -11.05
N PRO A 122 0.24 -13.07 -10.84
CA PRO A 122 -0.09 -14.02 -11.89
C PRO A 122 -0.82 -13.33 -13.06
N ALA A 123 -0.62 -13.84 -14.28
CA ALA A 123 -1.21 -13.24 -15.48
C ALA A 123 -2.68 -13.66 -15.70
N GLN A 124 -3.00 -14.92 -15.39
CA GLN A 124 -4.28 -15.55 -15.74
C GLN A 124 -5.04 -16.10 -14.52
N GLU A 125 -4.61 -15.74 -13.32
CA GLU A 125 -5.27 -16.16 -12.08
C GLU A 125 -5.77 -14.94 -11.31
N PRO A 126 -6.83 -15.09 -10.50
CA PRO A 126 -7.30 -14.01 -9.64
C PRO A 126 -6.22 -13.53 -8.69
N SER A 127 -5.94 -12.23 -8.72
CA SER A 127 -4.94 -11.59 -7.89
C SER A 127 -5.35 -10.18 -7.47
N CYS A 128 -4.62 -9.59 -6.53
CA CYS A 128 -4.89 -8.25 -6.05
C CYS A 128 -3.59 -7.52 -5.74
N TYR A 129 -3.48 -6.29 -6.23
CA TYR A 129 -2.55 -5.30 -5.72
C TYR A 129 -3.34 -4.22 -4.98
N ALA A 130 -3.09 -4.09 -3.69
CA ALA A 130 -3.70 -3.05 -2.88
C ALA A 130 -2.64 -2.15 -2.26
N THR A 131 -2.90 -0.85 -2.23
CA THR A 131 -2.00 0.13 -1.62
C THR A 131 -2.72 0.95 -0.56
N LEU A 132 -2.06 1.18 0.59
CA LEU A 132 -2.61 2.05 1.64
C LEU A 132 -2.54 3.52 1.19
N SER A 133 -3.67 4.02 0.76
CA SER A 133 -3.90 5.45 0.52
C SER A 133 -4.48 6.10 1.79
N ALA A 134 -5.21 7.17 1.61
CA ALA A 134 -5.95 7.83 2.67
C ALA A 134 -7.08 8.65 2.04
N ARG A 135 -8.21 8.82 2.74
CA ARG A 135 -9.34 9.67 2.30
C ARG A 135 -8.87 11.09 1.96
N VAL A 136 -7.85 11.58 2.66
CA VAL A 136 -7.25 12.89 2.37
C VAL A 136 -6.56 12.99 1.01
N GLY A 137 -6.33 11.89 0.31
CA GLY A 137 -5.87 11.84 -1.08
C GLY A 137 -6.99 12.03 -2.12
N SER A 138 -8.25 12.11 -1.70
CA SER A 138 -9.36 12.51 -2.56
C SER A 138 -9.37 14.03 -2.72
N ILE A 139 -9.42 14.49 -3.98
CA ILE A 139 -9.57 15.92 -4.30
C ILE A 139 -11.00 16.36 -4.03
N GLU A 140 -11.96 15.54 -4.45
CA GLU A 140 -13.39 15.83 -4.34
C GLU A 140 -13.87 15.82 -2.88
N ASP A 141 -13.37 14.90 -2.03
CA ASP A 141 -13.72 14.81 -0.60
C ASP A 141 -12.92 15.80 0.28
N ASN A 142 -12.16 16.72 -0.31
CA ASN A 142 -11.33 17.66 0.44
C ASN A 142 -12.12 18.90 0.92
N HIS A 143 -12.84 18.76 2.01
CA HIS A 143 -13.59 19.86 2.65
C HIS A 143 -12.84 20.49 3.85
N LYS A 144 -11.73 19.89 4.31
CA LYS A 144 -11.05 20.32 5.54
C LYS A 144 -9.79 21.16 5.28
N GLY A 145 -9.16 21.03 4.09
CA GLY A 145 -7.86 21.64 3.80
C GLY A 145 -6.72 21.16 4.69
N GLY A 146 -5.62 21.91 4.71
CA GLY A 146 -4.39 21.54 5.43
C GLY A 146 -3.70 20.30 4.86
N TRP A 147 -2.55 19.92 5.43
CA TRP A 147 -1.77 18.74 5.06
C TRP A 147 -1.40 18.70 3.57
N TYR A 148 -1.01 19.84 3.04
CA TYR A 148 -0.84 20.07 1.60
C TYR A 148 0.03 19.02 0.92
N GLY A 149 1.24 18.83 1.41
CA GLY A 149 2.19 17.88 0.83
C GLY A 149 1.68 16.43 0.91
N TYR A 150 1.13 16.04 2.07
CA TYR A 150 0.61 14.69 2.25
C TYR A 150 -0.62 14.40 1.38
N ARG A 151 -1.59 15.33 1.34
CA ARG A 151 -2.78 15.20 0.46
C ARG A 151 -2.37 15.09 -1.00
N ALA A 152 -1.51 16.01 -1.46
CA ALA A 152 -1.04 16.03 -2.84
C ALA A 152 -0.30 14.74 -3.22
N ALA A 153 0.58 14.24 -2.34
CA ALA A 153 1.30 12.99 -2.57
C ALA A 153 0.37 11.76 -2.58
N LYS A 154 -0.65 11.71 -1.71
CA LYS A 154 -1.65 10.63 -1.73
C LYS A 154 -2.56 10.69 -2.96
N ALA A 155 -2.93 11.88 -3.43
CA ALA A 155 -3.64 12.06 -4.70
C ALA A 155 -2.77 11.61 -5.89
N ALA A 156 -1.49 11.98 -5.91
CA ALA A 156 -0.53 11.52 -6.92
C ALA A 156 -0.38 9.99 -6.91
N ARG A 157 -0.27 9.36 -5.73
CA ARG A 157 -0.27 7.89 -5.59
C ARG A 157 -1.53 7.25 -6.18
N ASN A 158 -2.70 7.83 -5.91
CA ASN A 158 -3.97 7.36 -6.45
C ASN A 158 -3.99 7.45 -8.00
N MET A 159 -3.53 8.56 -8.57
CA MET A 159 -3.42 8.73 -10.02
C MET A 159 -2.44 7.74 -10.64
N LEU A 160 -1.28 7.53 -10.03
CA LEU A 160 -0.27 6.57 -10.50
C LEU A 160 -0.82 5.13 -10.48
N LEU A 161 -1.54 4.75 -9.41
CA LEU A 161 -2.20 3.45 -9.34
C LEU A 161 -3.29 3.30 -10.41
N GLN A 162 -4.13 4.31 -10.62
CA GLN A 162 -5.17 4.29 -11.66
C GLN A 162 -4.56 4.12 -13.05
N THR A 163 -3.49 4.86 -13.34
CA THR A 163 -2.79 4.77 -14.64
C THR A 163 -2.19 3.38 -14.84
N ALA A 164 -1.49 2.86 -13.83
CA ALA A 164 -0.89 1.54 -13.88
C ALA A 164 -1.95 0.41 -13.98
N ALA A 165 -3.08 0.54 -13.28
CA ALA A 165 -4.18 -0.41 -13.34
C ALA A 165 -4.74 -0.55 -14.77
N ILE A 166 -4.95 0.56 -15.48
CA ILE A 166 -5.42 0.55 -16.87
C ILE A 166 -4.44 -0.15 -17.80
N GLU A 167 -3.13 0.09 -17.61
CA GLU A 167 -2.09 -0.54 -18.42
C GLU A 167 -1.98 -2.04 -18.13
N VAL A 168 -1.83 -2.40 -16.86
CA VAL A 168 -1.53 -3.76 -16.42
C VAL A 168 -2.73 -4.69 -16.60
N SER A 169 -3.96 -4.20 -16.47
CA SER A 169 -5.17 -5.00 -16.70
C SER A 169 -5.27 -5.58 -18.10
N ARG A 170 -4.61 -4.99 -19.09
CA ARG A 170 -4.53 -5.57 -20.46
C ARG A 170 -3.80 -6.91 -20.49
N LYS A 171 -2.86 -7.13 -19.58
CA LYS A 171 -2.07 -8.36 -19.46
C LYS A 171 -2.49 -9.23 -18.28
N LYS A 172 -3.13 -8.65 -17.26
CA LYS A 172 -3.57 -9.30 -16.03
C LYS A 172 -5.05 -8.93 -15.75
N PRO A 173 -6.00 -9.41 -16.60
CA PRO A 173 -7.41 -8.98 -16.55
C PRO A 173 -8.14 -9.42 -15.29
N LEU A 174 -7.62 -10.42 -14.57
CA LEU A 174 -8.20 -10.93 -13.33
C LEU A 174 -7.62 -10.27 -12.06
N CYS A 175 -6.75 -9.25 -12.23
CA CYS A 175 -6.17 -8.54 -11.10
C CYS A 175 -7.08 -7.40 -10.64
N VAL A 176 -7.34 -7.34 -9.33
CA VAL A 176 -7.96 -6.20 -8.65
C VAL A 176 -6.86 -5.21 -8.27
N PHE A 177 -7.08 -3.92 -8.55
CA PHE A 177 -6.23 -2.82 -8.11
C PHE A 177 -7.02 -1.95 -7.13
N ALA A 178 -6.51 -1.75 -5.91
CA ALA A 178 -7.23 -1.02 -4.88
C ALA A 178 -6.36 0.02 -4.16
N ALA A 179 -6.87 1.24 -4.05
CA ALA A 179 -6.40 2.25 -3.10
C ALA A 179 -7.27 2.14 -1.84
N LEU A 180 -6.65 1.93 -0.69
CA LEU A 180 -7.36 1.62 0.55
C LEU A 180 -7.26 2.75 1.57
N GLN A 181 -8.39 3.14 2.14
CA GLN A 181 -8.45 3.94 3.35
C GLN A 181 -8.64 3.01 4.55
N PRO A 182 -7.63 2.82 5.40
CA PRO A 182 -7.69 1.84 6.49
C PRO A 182 -8.51 2.30 7.71
N GLY A 183 -9.09 3.49 7.68
CA GLY A 183 -9.60 4.15 8.86
C GLY A 183 -8.49 4.85 9.66
N THR A 184 -8.84 5.37 10.83
CA THR A 184 -7.85 5.84 11.80
C THR A 184 -7.37 4.65 12.61
N VAL A 185 -6.09 4.29 12.46
CA VAL A 185 -5.52 3.07 13.06
C VAL A 185 -4.45 3.44 14.08
N GLN A 186 -4.42 2.73 15.20
CA GLN A 186 -3.39 2.89 16.23
C GLN A 186 -2.01 2.60 15.65
N SER A 187 -1.16 3.61 15.53
CA SER A 187 0.16 3.49 14.95
C SER A 187 1.04 4.68 15.33
N LYS A 188 2.35 4.56 15.13
CA LYS A 188 3.27 5.72 15.26
C LYS A 188 2.89 6.87 14.32
N LEU A 189 2.22 6.59 13.22
CA LEU A 189 1.76 7.60 12.25
C LEU A 189 0.62 8.43 12.80
N SER A 190 -0.33 7.81 13.52
CA SER A 190 -1.56 8.46 14.01
C SER A 190 -1.45 9.01 15.44
N SER A 191 -0.50 8.53 16.24
CA SER A 191 -0.40 8.81 17.69
C SER A 191 -0.33 10.30 18.04
N ASN A 192 0.21 11.14 17.16
CA ASN A 192 0.32 12.60 17.38
C ASN A 192 -0.94 13.37 16.94
N PHE A 193 -1.94 12.69 16.34
CA PHE A 193 -3.07 13.36 15.68
C PHE A 193 -4.43 12.87 16.17
N VAL A 194 -4.50 11.69 16.79
CA VAL A 194 -5.75 11.07 17.23
C VAL A 194 -5.55 10.43 18.60
N ALA A 195 -6.52 10.62 19.49
CA ALA A 195 -6.53 9.94 20.78
C ALA A 195 -6.68 8.42 20.62
N ALA A 196 -5.99 7.65 21.45
CA ALA A 196 -6.00 6.19 21.36
C ALA A 196 -7.39 5.53 21.35
N PRO A 197 -8.39 6.01 22.14
CA PRO A 197 -9.73 5.40 22.13
C PRO A 197 -10.50 5.61 20.83
N ASP A 198 -10.11 6.60 20.00
CA ASP A 198 -10.78 6.90 18.72
C ASP A 198 -10.12 6.20 17.53
N ALA A 199 -9.06 5.44 17.76
CA ALA A 199 -8.30 4.74 16.73
C ALA A 199 -8.50 3.22 16.83
N MET A 200 -8.78 2.62 15.67
CA MET A 200 -9.00 1.18 15.51
C MET A 200 -7.68 0.40 15.71
N ALA A 201 -7.76 -0.81 16.26
CA ALA A 201 -6.60 -1.72 16.29
C ALA A 201 -6.16 -2.09 14.86
N PRO A 202 -4.85 -2.25 14.58
CA PRO A 202 -4.37 -2.65 13.26
C PRO A 202 -5.00 -3.93 12.73
N GLU A 203 -5.18 -4.93 13.59
CA GLU A 203 -5.77 -6.23 13.25
C GLU A 203 -7.24 -6.10 12.86
N GLU A 204 -8.00 -5.25 13.54
CA GLU A 204 -9.39 -4.96 13.20
C GLU A 204 -9.49 -4.26 11.85
N SER A 205 -8.64 -3.26 11.61
CA SER A 205 -8.57 -2.57 10.33
C SER A 205 -8.26 -3.55 9.19
N VAL A 206 -7.25 -4.41 9.36
CA VAL A 206 -6.87 -5.41 8.36
C VAL A 206 -7.99 -6.41 8.10
N SER A 207 -8.66 -6.91 9.13
CA SER A 207 -9.81 -7.81 8.97
C SER A 207 -10.90 -7.19 8.10
N LYS A 208 -11.25 -5.92 8.36
CA LYS A 208 -12.23 -5.18 7.55
C LYS A 208 -11.75 -4.97 6.11
N LEU A 209 -10.50 -4.55 5.92
CA LEU A 209 -9.91 -4.35 4.59
C LEU A 209 -9.87 -5.64 3.77
N MET A 210 -9.54 -6.78 4.38
CA MET A 210 -9.51 -8.07 3.69
C MET A 210 -10.91 -8.54 3.30
N ALA A 211 -11.93 -8.28 4.15
CA ALA A 211 -13.32 -8.55 3.79
C ALA A 211 -13.75 -7.72 2.56
N VAL A 212 -13.39 -6.42 2.53
CA VAL A 212 -13.65 -5.54 1.39
C VAL A 212 -12.91 -6.04 0.14
N LEU A 213 -11.60 -6.27 0.22
CA LEU A 213 -10.78 -6.73 -0.91
C LEU A 213 -11.28 -8.04 -1.51
N SER A 214 -11.74 -8.97 -0.68
CA SER A 214 -12.29 -10.26 -1.12
C SER A 214 -13.61 -10.10 -1.90
N GLY A 215 -14.34 -9.01 -1.69
CA GLY A 215 -15.58 -8.69 -2.40
C GLY A 215 -15.36 -7.93 -3.71
N LEU A 216 -14.21 -7.25 -3.90
CA LEU A 216 -13.94 -6.48 -5.11
C LEU A 216 -13.79 -7.38 -6.33
N LYS A 217 -14.22 -6.86 -7.47
CA LYS A 217 -14.09 -7.55 -8.77
C LYS A 217 -13.15 -6.74 -9.68
N PRO A 218 -12.33 -7.40 -10.50
CA PRO A 218 -11.51 -6.72 -11.48
C PRO A 218 -12.41 -5.98 -12.49
N ASN A 219 -12.11 -4.72 -12.76
CA ASN A 219 -12.85 -3.88 -13.68
C ASN A 219 -11.95 -3.09 -14.64
N GLY A 220 -10.65 -3.43 -14.69
CA GLY A 220 -9.64 -2.76 -15.51
C GLY A 220 -9.21 -1.39 -15.00
N ARG A 221 -9.59 -1.04 -13.77
CA ARG A 221 -9.29 0.25 -13.12
C ARG A 221 -8.92 0.05 -11.65
N ALA A 222 -8.32 1.07 -11.05
CA ALA A 222 -8.18 1.10 -9.60
C ALA A 222 -9.52 1.46 -8.92
N GLN A 223 -9.75 0.89 -7.74
CA GLN A 223 -10.93 1.14 -6.92
C GLN A 223 -10.48 1.79 -5.62
N PHE A 224 -11.00 2.98 -5.32
CA PHE A 224 -10.67 3.68 -4.09
C PHE A 224 -11.79 3.46 -3.08
N VAL A 225 -11.48 2.72 -2.02
CA VAL A 225 -12.47 2.26 -1.03
C VAL A 225 -11.95 2.39 0.39
N ASP A 226 -12.86 2.56 1.35
CA ASP A 226 -12.52 2.54 2.76
C ASP A 226 -12.71 1.14 3.38
N HIS A 227 -12.32 1.02 4.65
CA HIS A 227 -12.42 -0.21 5.44
C HIS A 227 -13.87 -0.70 5.67
N ALA A 228 -14.89 0.12 5.37
CA ALA A 228 -16.30 -0.26 5.39
C ALA A 228 -16.83 -0.64 3.99
N GLY A 229 -15.97 -0.62 2.95
CA GLY A 229 -16.34 -0.90 1.57
C GLY A 229 -17.01 0.27 0.85
N GLN A 230 -17.03 1.46 1.45
CA GLN A 230 -17.56 2.64 0.79
C GLN A 230 -16.58 3.14 -0.28
N VAL A 231 -17.10 3.43 -1.47
CA VAL A 231 -16.30 4.07 -2.53
C VAL A 231 -15.99 5.51 -2.13
N ILE A 232 -14.72 5.87 -2.25
CA ILE A 232 -14.25 7.24 -2.04
C ILE A 232 -14.09 7.88 -3.42
N PRO A 233 -14.62 9.08 -3.66
CA PRO A 233 -14.36 9.82 -4.90
C PRO A 233 -12.87 10.15 -5.03
N TRP A 234 -12.39 10.32 -6.29
CA TRP A 234 -10.97 10.61 -6.56
C TRP A 234 -10.53 12.03 -6.22
#